data_13ad44eeb3993b12394f510afe9921b7
#
_entry.id   13ad44eeb3993b12394f510afe9921b7
#
_cell.length_a   1.000
_cell.length_b   1.000
_cell.length_c   1.000
_cell.angle_alpha   90.00
_cell.angle_beta   90.00
_cell.angle_gamma   90.00
#
_symmetry.space_group_name_H-M   'P 1'
#
loop_
_entity.id
_entity.type
_entity.pdbx_description
1 polymer ?
#
loop_
_entity_poly.entity_id
_entity_poly.type
_entity_poly.pdbx_seq_one_letter_code
_entity_poly.pdbx_strand_id
1 'polypeptide(L)'
;KEKLNKKELNFKNIFQANPPIESGYHFGSRLAIKGDYLYASAGERGQGMIAQDPTKHPGSIIRIYLDGSLPKDNPKFMGKSNWLPEIYQIGVRNPQGLTFSDYDGKIYLSNHGARGGDWFGESKKGENYGWKILGWGGTNYSGTKIGPKWKPGFTKPIKYWVPSIATSAITIYKGKEFEEWNG
;
A
#
# COMPACT_ATOMS: atom_id res chain seq x y z
N LYS A 1 7.81 -21.48 13.05
CA LYS A 1 9.23 -21.09 13.28
C LYS A 1 10.11 -22.28 12.94
N GLU A 2 10.31 -22.58 11.66
CA GLU A 2 11.36 -23.50 11.27
C GLU A 2 12.71 -22.79 11.47
N LYS A 3 13.62 -23.46 12.15
CA LYS A 3 14.97 -22.95 12.35
C LYS A 3 15.65 -22.82 10.98
N LEU A 4 16.19 -21.66 10.69
CA LEU A 4 17.05 -21.34 9.52
C LEU A 4 18.36 -22.16 9.45
N ASN A 5 18.34 -23.42 9.87
CA ASN A 5 19.48 -24.36 9.89
C ASN A 5 19.44 -25.36 8.73
N LYS A 6 18.52 -25.19 7.77
CA LYS A 6 18.52 -26.01 6.55
C LYS A 6 19.48 -25.42 5.54
N LYS A 7 20.35 -26.23 4.96
CA LYS A 7 21.23 -25.88 3.84
C LYS A 7 20.47 -25.48 2.57
N GLU A 8 19.17 -25.81 2.49
CA GLU A 8 18.29 -25.50 1.35
C GLU A 8 16.97 -24.94 1.88
N LEU A 9 16.49 -23.84 1.27
CA LEU A 9 15.18 -23.26 1.50
C LEU A 9 14.28 -23.56 0.30
N ASN A 10 13.15 -24.21 0.55
CA ASN A 10 12.12 -24.44 -0.44
C ASN A 10 11.09 -23.32 -0.37
N PHE A 11 10.96 -22.55 -1.47
CA PHE A 11 9.99 -21.48 -1.59
C PHE A 11 8.76 -21.94 -2.35
N LYS A 12 7.57 -21.62 -1.82
CA LYS A 12 6.29 -21.77 -2.51
C LYS A 12 5.79 -20.39 -2.90
N ASN A 13 5.42 -20.20 -4.16
CA ASN A 13 4.71 -18.99 -4.58
C ASN A 13 3.28 -19.04 -4.04
N ILE A 14 2.90 -18.07 -3.20
CA ILE A 14 1.56 -17.96 -2.61
C ILE A 14 0.72 -16.84 -3.24
N PHE A 15 1.35 -15.93 -4.00
CA PHE A 15 0.68 -14.82 -4.69
C PHE A 15 1.53 -14.30 -5.84
N GLN A 16 0.87 -13.93 -6.93
CA GLN A 16 1.46 -13.22 -8.05
C GLN A 16 0.57 -12.07 -8.49
N ALA A 17 1.13 -10.85 -8.53
CA ALA A 17 0.39 -9.68 -9.00
C ALA A 17 0.16 -9.74 -10.52
N ASN A 18 -1.03 -9.33 -10.95
CA ASN A 18 -1.46 -9.33 -12.35
C ASN A 18 -2.11 -8.00 -12.73
N PRO A 19 -1.88 -7.45 -13.95
CA PRO A 19 -1.00 -7.97 -14.99
C PRO A 19 0.49 -7.72 -14.64
N PRO A 20 1.39 -8.51 -15.20
CA PRO A 20 2.81 -8.15 -15.19
C PRO A 20 3.02 -6.89 -16.01
N ILE A 21 3.82 -5.95 -15.49
CA ILE A 21 4.11 -4.68 -16.17
C ILE A 21 5.63 -4.51 -16.23
N GLU A 22 6.15 -4.48 -17.44
CA GLU A 22 7.55 -4.19 -17.70
C GLU A 22 7.79 -2.69 -17.48
N SER A 23 8.34 -2.35 -16.32
CA SER A 23 8.62 -0.97 -15.92
C SER A 23 9.67 -0.94 -14.81
N GLY A 24 10.56 0.06 -14.84
CA GLY A 24 11.55 0.36 -13.80
C GLY A 24 10.99 1.19 -12.63
N TYR A 25 9.68 1.53 -12.60
CA TYR A 25 9.10 2.47 -11.66
C TYR A 25 8.09 1.83 -10.70
N HIS A 26 7.98 2.43 -9.51
CA HIS A 26 6.90 2.29 -8.54
C HIS A 26 6.54 0.85 -8.21
N PHE A 27 7.48 0.11 -7.63
CA PHE A 27 7.29 -1.31 -7.27
C PHE A 27 6.39 -1.50 -6.04
N GLY A 28 6.43 -0.56 -5.07
CA GLY A 28 5.85 -0.78 -3.75
C GLY A 28 6.63 -1.86 -2.99
N SER A 29 6.15 -3.10 -3.06
CA SER A 29 6.84 -4.33 -2.59
C SER A 29 7.15 -4.34 -1.09
N ARG A 30 6.25 -3.82 -0.24
CA ARG A 30 6.33 -3.92 1.21
C ARG A 30 5.33 -4.94 1.74
N LEU A 31 5.73 -5.62 2.79
CA LEU A 31 4.93 -6.64 3.46
C LEU A 31 4.69 -6.26 4.92
N ALA A 32 3.49 -6.52 5.41
CA ALA A 32 3.16 -6.46 6.82
C ALA A 32 2.31 -7.67 7.20
N ILE A 33 2.51 -8.20 8.41
CA ILE A 33 1.76 -9.34 8.94
C ILE A 33 0.91 -8.86 10.12
N LYS A 34 -0.37 -9.24 10.10
CA LYS A 34 -1.30 -9.03 11.21
C LYS A 34 -2.06 -10.35 11.46
N GLY A 35 -1.72 -11.03 12.55
CA GLY A 35 -2.24 -12.37 12.81
C GLY A 35 -1.92 -13.30 11.63
N ASP A 36 -2.94 -13.94 11.08
CA ASP A 36 -2.82 -14.85 9.93
C ASP A 36 -2.84 -14.16 8.57
N TYR A 37 -2.95 -12.84 8.54
CA TYR A 37 -3.02 -12.06 7.30
C TYR A 37 -1.66 -11.53 6.88
N LEU A 38 -1.37 -11.67 5.58
CA LEU A 38 -0.30 -10.99 4.88
C LEU A 38 -0.88 -9.81 4.09
N TYR A 39 -0.38 -8.62 4.36
CA TYR A 39 -0.61 -7.42 3.55
C TYR A 39 0.60 -7.18 2.67
N ALA A 40 0.37 -6.91 1.39
CA ALA A 40 1.42 -6.60 0.44
C ALA A 40 1.07 -5.34 -0.36
N SER A 41 2.04 -4.47 -0.57
CA SER A 41 1.85 -3.26 -1.37
C SER A 41 2.32 -3.47 -2.80
N ALA A 42 1.49 -3.10 -3.78
CA ALA A 42 1.81 -3.07 -5.20
C ALA A 42 1.77 -1.63 -5.71
N GLY A 43 2.88 -1.13 -6.22
CA GLY A 43 2.93 0.18 -6.87
C GLY A 43 2.29 0.15 -8.26
N GLU A 44 1.93 1.32 -8.80
CA GLU A 44 1.21 1.43 -10.08
C GLU A 44 2.11 1.30 -11.32
N ARG A 45 3.39 1.01 -11.12
CA ARG A 45 4.37 0.65 -12.17
C ARG A 45 4.53 1.71 -13.28
N GLY A 46 4.31 3.02 -12.97
CA GLY A 46 4.36 4.11 -13.95
C GLY A 46 3.08 4.26 -14.79
N GLN A 47 2.05 3.43 -14.58
CA GLN A 47 0.83 3.43 -15.37
C GLN A 47 -0.26 4.36 -14.81
N GLY A 48 0.02 5.11 -13.78
CA GLY A 48 -0.85 6.14 -13.21
C GLY A 48 -2.27 5.69 -12.90
N MET A 49 -3.16 5.78 -13.88
CA MET A 49 -4.59 5.48 -13.72
C MET A 49 -4.91 4.01 -13.45
N ILE A 50 -3.99 3.08 -13.66
CA ILE A 50 -4.18 1.67 -13.30
C ILE A 50 -4.49 1.51 -11.80
N ALA A 51 -4.02 2.44 -10.97
CA ALA A 51 -4.33 2.47 -9.54
C ALA A 51 -5.83 2.69 -9.22
N GLN A 52 -6.63 3.05 -10.21
CA GLN A 52 -8.09 3.19 -10.08
C GLN A 52 -8.86 1.99 -10.64
N ASP A 53 -8.15 0.99 -11.18
CA ASP A 53 -8.76 -0.20 -11.76
C ASP A 53 -8.70 -1.38 -10.76
N PRO A 54 -9.79 -1.68 -10.06
CA PRO A 54 -9.82 -2.75 -9.07
C PRO A 54 -9.77 -4.17 -9.67
N THR A 55 -9.76 -4.29 -11.00
CA THR A 55 -9.57 -5.57 -11.71
C THR A 55 -8.08 -5.90 -11.93
N LYS A 56 -7.18 -5.07 -11.40
CA LYS A 56 -5.72 -5.20 -11.53
C LYS A 56 -5.03 -4.93 -10.19
N HIS A 57 -3.94 -5.62 -9.91
CA HIS A 57 -3.22 -5.45 -8.64
C HIS A 57 -2.32 -4.19 -8.57
N PRO A 58 -1.69 -3.69 -9.65
CA PRO A 58 -0.86 -2.50 -9.57
C PRO A 58 -1.63 -1.28 -9.04
N GLY A 59 -1.04 -0.56 -8.10
CA GLY A 59 -1.65 0.59 -7.43
C GLY A 59 -2.58 0.24 -6.28
N SER A 60 -2.38 -0.94 -5.65
CA SER A 60 -3.24 -1.44 -4.57
C SER A 60 -2.47 -1.96 -3.36
N ILE A 61 -3.21 -2.18 -2.27
CA ILE A 61 -2.81 -3.02 -1.13
C ILE A 61 -3.57 -4.33 -1.25
N ILE A 62 -2.85 -5.43 -1.18
CA ILE A 62 -3.34 -6.80 -1.26
C ILE A 62 -3.42 -7.35 0.16
N ARG A 63 -4.46 -8.15 0.46
CA ARG A 63 -4.58 -8.92 1.70
C ARG A 63 -4.96 -10.36 1.38
N ILE A 64 -4.12 -11.28 1.82
CA ILE A 64 -4.32 -12.74 1.74
C ILE A 64 -4.00 -13.37 3.09
N TYR A 65 -4.36 -14.62 3.28
CA TYR A 65 -3.82 -15.40 4.39
C TYR A 65 -2.35 -15.79 4.14
N LEU A 66 -1.62 -16.15 5.18
CA LEU A 66 -0.20 -16.56 5.09
C LEU A 66 0.02 -17.81 4.23
N ASP A 67 -1.01 -18.61 3.99
CA ASP A 67 -0.98 -19.77 3.08
C ASP A 67 -1.33 -19.42 1.62
N GLY A 68 -1.70 -18.17 1.36
CA GLY A 68 -2.11 -17.66 0.05
C GLY A 68 -3.62 -17.73 -0.21
N SER A 69 -4.42 -18.29 0.70
CA SER A 69 -5.87 -18.34 0.55
C SER A 69 -6.53 -16.97 0.75
N LEU A 70 -7.79 -16.85 0.33
CA LEU A 70 -8.51 -15.58 0.24
C LEU A 70 -9.39 -15.32 1.47
N PRO A 71 -9.21 -14.18 2.17
CA PRO A 71 -10.10 -13.77 3.24
C PRO A 71 -11.51 -13.47 2.72
N LYS A 72 -12.52 -14.13 3.26
CA LYS A 72 -13.94 -13.93 2.87
C LYS A 72 -14.48 -12.54 3.20
N ASP A 73 -13.80 -11.78 4.03
CA ASP A 73 -14.15 -10.41 4.37
C ASP A 73 -13.36 -9.37 3.57
N ASN A 74 -12.66 -9.74 2.51
CA ASN A 74 -12.09 -8.78 1.55
C ASN A 74 -13.20 -8.02 0.80
N PRO A 75 -12.93 -6.82 0.28
CA PRO A 75 -13.95 -5.94 -0.30
C PRO A 75 -14.83 -6.57 -1.38
N LYS A 76 -14.30 -7.44 -2.24
CA LYS A 76 -15.09 -8.18 -3.25
C LYS A 76 -16.22 -8.97 -2.61
N PHE A 77 -15.93 -9.73 -1.57
CA PHE A 77 -16.92 -10.56 -0.88
C PHE A 77 -17.93 -9.74 -0.07
N MET A 78 -17.63 -8.45 0.17
CA MET A 78 -18.48 -7.50 0.88
C MET A 78 -19.16 -6.47 -0.05
N GLY A 79 -19.44 -6.85 -1.30
CA GLY A 79 -20.27 -6.06 -2.21
C GLY A 79 -19.52 -5.23 -3.27
N LYS A 80 -18.18 -5.28 -3.32
CA LYS A 80 -17.41 -4.66 -4.42
C LYS A 80 -17.09 -5.69 -5.49
N SER A 81 -18.11 -6.17 -6.20
CA SER A 81 -18.05 -7.33 -7.10
C SER A 81 -17.04 -7.22 -8.25
N ASN A 82 -16.67 -5.99 -8.66
CA ASN A 82 -15.69 -5.75 -9.70
C ASN A 82 -14.24 -5.77 -9.20
N TRP A 83 -14.00 -5.88 -7.88
CA TRP A 83 -12.66 -5.95 -7.34
C TRP A 83 -12.09 -7.36 -7.44
N LEU A 84 -10.77 -7.48 -7.69
CA LEU A 84 -10.07 -8.74 -7.49
C LEU A 84 -10.17 -9.16 -6.00
N PRO A 85 -10.33 -10.46 -5.72
CA PRO A 85 -10.60 -10.93 -4.36
C PRO A 85 -9.46 -10.68 -3.36
N GLU A 86 -8.25 -10.50 -3.84
CA GLU A 86 -7.05 -10.21 -3.03
C GLU A 86 -6.95 -8.74 -2.66
N ILE A 87 -7.60 -7.84 -3.41
CA ILE A 87 -7.47 -6.38 -3.22
C ILE A 87 -8.17 -5.95 -1.94
N TYR A 88 -7.42 -5.30 -1.08
CA TYR A 88 -7.89 -4.70 0.17
C TYR A 88 -8.21 -3.20 0.02
N GLN A 89 -7.38 -2.48 -0.75
CA GLN A 89 -7.44 -1.04 -0.96
C GLN A 89 -6.82 -0.68 -2.31
N ILE A 90 -7.29 0.38 -2.96
CA ILE A 90 -6.77 0.90 -4.22
C ILE A 90 -6.30 2.36 -4.11
N GLY A 91 -5.79 2.91 -5.21
CA GLY A 91 -5.49 4.33 -5.34
C GLY A 91 -4.15 4.76 -4.74
N VAL A 92 -3.16 3.86 -4.69
CA VAL A 92 -1.80 4.16 -4.26
C VAL A 92 -0.85 4.27 -5.46
N ARG A 93 0.18 5.11 -5.35
CA ARG A 93 1.19 5.29 -6.40
C ARG A 93 2.38 4.35 -6.23
N ASN A 94 3.13 4.56 -5.18
CA ASN A 94 4.33 3.80 -4.84
C ASN A 94 4.46 3.69 -3.32
N PRO A 95 3.70 2.78 -2.70
CA PRO A 95 3.72 2.60 -1.26
C PRO A 95 4.98 1.86 -0.83
N GLN A 96 5.96 2.59 -0.29
CA GLN A 96 7.26 2.07 0.12
C GLN A 96 7.39 1.81 1.63
N GLY A 97 6.39 2.12 2.42
CA GLY A 97 6.28 1.72 3.81
C GLY A 97 4.96 1.01 4.04
N LEU A 98 4.98 -0.09 4.78
CA LEU A 98 3.81 -0.82 5.23
C LEU A 98 4.14 -1.49 6.56
N THR A 99 3.33 -1.25 7.59
CA THR A 99 3.56 -1.79 8.93
C THR A 99 2.26 -2.05 9.67
N PHE A 100 2.29 -3.00 10.57
CA PHE A 100 1.22 -3.25 11.53
C PHE A 100 1.54 -2.58 12.86
N SER A 101 0.57 -1.90 13.45
CA SER A 101 0.63 -1.31 14.78
C SER A 101 -0.12 -2.17 15.78
N ASP A 102 0.59 -2.72 16.75
CA ASP A 102 -0.02 -3.47 17.86
C ASP A 102 -0.76 -2.55 18.86
N TYR A 103 -0.45 -1.25 18.85
CA TYR A 103 -1.04 -0.28 19.77
C TYR A 103 -2.53 -0.04 19.49
N ASP A 104 -2.90 -0.01 18.21
CA ASP A 104 -4.27 0.28 17.79
C ASP A 104 -4.83 -0.76 16.80
N GLY A 105 -4.04 -1.78 16.47
CA GLY A 105 -4.45 -2.87 15.59
C GLY A 105 -4.60 -2.51 14.12
N LYS A 106 -3.96 -1.41 13.66
CA LYS A 106 -4.10 -0.90 12.29
C LYS A 106 -2.90 -1.22 11.43
N ILE A 107 -3.12 -1.17 10.12
CA ILE A 107 -2.05 -1.20 9.12
C ILE A 107 -1.82 0.24 8.64
N TYR A 108 -0.57 0.67 8.68
CA TYR A 108 -0.15 1.98 8.19
C TYR A 108 0.74 1.85 6.97
N LEU A 109 0.67 2.87 6.10
CA LEU A 109 1.51 2.94 4.90
C LEU A 109 2.03 4.35 4.66
N SER A 110 3.22 4.42 4.07
CA SER A 110 3.77 5.61 3.45
C SER A 110 3.81 5.45 1.94
N ASN A 111 3.49 6.50 1.21
CA ASN A 111 3.39 6.47 -0.24
C ASN A 111 4.10 7.66 -0.87
N HIS A 112 4.93 7.39 -1.88
CA HIS A 112 5.55 8.43 -2.69
C HIS A 112 4.53 9.09 -3.62
N GLY A 113 4.43 10.42 -3.53
CA GLY A 113 3.86 11.26 -4.55
C GLY A 113 4.76 11.40 -5.78
N ALA A 114 4.55 12.45 -6.57
CA ALA A 114 5.48 12.83 -7.62
C ALA A 114 6.39 13.98 -7.13
N ARG A 115 6.32 15.17 -7.72
CA ARG A 115 6.99 16.36 -7.17
C ARG A 115 6.10 17.01 -6.12
N GLY A 116 6.12 16.45 -4.90
CA GLY A 116 5.16 16.72 -3.81
C GLY A 116 4.02 15.69 -3.77
N GLY A 117 3.30 15.70 -2.65
CA GLY A 117 2.19 14.80 -2.42
C GLY A 117 2.58 13.41 -1.90
N ASP A 118 3.77 13.27 -1.32
CA ASP A 118 4.08 12.14 -0.45
C ASP A 118 3.13 12.16 0.73
N TRP A 119 2.72 10.99 1.21
CA TRP A 119 1.80 10.95 2.32
C TRP A 119 1.97 9.69 3.19
N PHE A 120 1.45 9.81 4.41
CA PHE A 120 1.32 8.76 5.40
C PHE A 120 -0.15 8.60 5.77
N GLY A 121 -0.63 7.37 5.89
CA GLY A 121 -2.02 7.09 6.23
C GLY A 121 -2.27 5.65 6.67
N GLU A 122 -3.50 5.37 7.09
CA GLU A 122 -3.99 4.05 7.45
C GLU A 122 -4.43 3.27 6.20
N SER A 123 -4.03 2.02 6.07
CA SER A 123 -4.61 1.13 5.06
C SER A 123 -6.00 0.66 5.51
N LYS A 124 -7.02 1.04 4.76
CA LYS A 124 -8.42 0.79 5.09
C LYS A 124 -9.11 -0.08 4.06
N LYS A 125 -9.88 -1.03 4.57
CA LYS A 125 -10.62 -1.98 3.73
C LYS A 125 -11.61 -1.29 2.80
N GLY A 126 -11.48 -1.54 1.49
CA GLY A 126 -12.38 -1.03 0.46
C GLY A 126 -12.21 0.46 0.14
N GLU A 127 -11.19 1.11 0.67
CA GLU A 127 -10.92 2.53 0.48
C GLU A 127 -10.09 2.82 -0.78
N ASN A 128 -10.08 4.11 -1.19
CA ASN A 128 -9.37 4.60 -2.37
C ASN A 128 -8.66 5.92 -2.05
N TYR A 129 -7.34 5.95 -2.10
CA TYR A 129 -6.52 7.16 -1.89
C TYR A 129 -6.38 8.04 -3.12
N GLY A 130 -6.99 7.65 -4.24
CA GLY A 130 -7.25 8.52 -5.39
C GLY A 130 -6.12 8.73 -6.38
N TRP A 131 -5.00 8.03 -6.29
CA TRP A 131 -3.97 8.13 -7.33
C TRP A 131 -4.49 7.54 -8.65
N LYS A 132 -4.38 8.16 -9.83
CA LYS A 132 -3.75 9.45 -10.19
C LYS A 132 -4.80 10.57 -10.40
N ILE A 133 -5.97 10.46 -9.80
CA ILE A 133 -7.01 11.50 -9.84
C ILE A 133 -6.64 12.64 -8.89
N LEU A 134 -6.04 12.33 -7.75
CA LEU A 134 -5.59 13.27 -6.74
C LEU A 134 -4.07 13.37 -6.71
N GLY A 135 -3.54 14.57 -6.53
CA GLY A 135 -2.10 14.82 -6.39
C GLY A 135 -1.65 15.20 -4.99
N TRP A 136 -2.57 15.29 -4.02
CA TRP A 136 -2.29 15.74 -2.64
C TRP A 136 -1.48 17.04 -2.56
N GLY A 137 -1.67 17.94 -3.55
CA GLY A 137 -0.96 19.19 -3.70
C GLY A 137 0.35 19.11 -4.47
N GLY A 138 0.76 17.90 -4.90
CA GLY A 138 1.93 17.69 -5.74
C GLY A 138 1.65 17.93 -7.23
N THR A 139 2.72 18.02 -8.00
CA THR A 139 2.71 18.17 -9.46
C THR A 139 3.45 17.00 -10.11
N ASN A 140 3.27 16.80 -11.40
CA ASN A 140 4.15 15.96 -12.19
C ASN A 140 5.58 16.54 -12.18
N TYR A 141 6.58 15.75 -12.55
CA TYR A 141 7.97 16.24 -12.65
C TYR A 141 8.14 17.35 -13.69
N SER A 142 7.25 17.42 -14.69
CA SER A 142 7.14 18.53 -15.65
C SER A 142 6.59 19.83 -15.06
N GLY A 143 6.14 19.84 -13.79
CA GLY A 143 5.50 20.98 -13.14
C GLY A 143 3.99 21.08 -13.37
N THR A 144 3.40 20.27 -14.25
CA THR A 144 1.95 20.25 -14.49
C THR A 144 1.18 19.67 -13.30
N LYS A 145 -0.02 20.17 -13.05
CA LYS A 145 -0.89 19.63 -11.98
C LYS A 145 -1.28 18.18 -12.26
N ILE A 146 -1.33 17.37 -11.20
CA ILE A 146 -1.82 15.98 -11.28
C ILE A 146 -3.35 15.99 -11.20
N GLY A 147 -3.91 16.83 -10.36
CA GLY A 147 -5.35 16.94 -10.11
C GLY A 147 -5.60 17.78 -8.86
N PRO A 148 -6.81 17.77 -8.32
CA PRO A 148 -7.08 18.49 -7.07
C PRO A 148 -6.29 17.89 -5.92
N LYS A 149 -6.10 18.70 -4.87
CA LYS A 149 -5.47 18.25 -3.63
C LYS A 149 -6.29 17.14 -2.97
N TRP A 150 -7.60 17.31 -2.95
CA TRP A 150 -8.56 16.32 -2.49
C TRP A 150 -9.95 16.62 -3.06
N LYS A 151 -10.83 15.62 -3.08
CA LYS A 151 -12.27 15.77 -3.34
C LYS A 151 -13.07 14.68 -2.62
N PRO A 152 -14.38 14.85 -2.39
CA PRO A 152 -15.26 13.83 -1.82
C PRO A 152 -15.20 12.50 -2.57
N GLY A 153 -15.38 11.40 -1.84
CA GLY A 153 -15.33 10.03 -2.38
C GLY A 153 -13.96 9.37 -2.32
N PHE A 154 -12.93 10.09 -1.83
CA PHE A 154 -11.59 9.54 -1.64
C PHE A 154 -11.14 9.63 -0.18
N THR A 155 -10.36 8.65 0.23
CA THR A 155 -9.77 8.57 1.57
C THR A 155 -8.71 9.65 1.74
N LYS A 156 -8.72 10.34 2.88
CA LYS A 156 -7.67 11.30 3.24
C LYS A 156 -6.53 10.60 3.97
N PRO A 157 -5.27 10.91 3.63
CA PRO A 157 -4.13 10.51 4.45
C PRO A 157 -4.13 11.26 5.79
N ILE A 158 -3.41 10.71 6.77
CA ILE A 158 -3.19 11.35 8.07
C ILE A 158 -2.30 12.58 7.88
N LYS A 159 -1.26 12.44 7.06
CA LYS A 159 -0.30 13.50 6.74
C LYS A 159 0.12 13.41 5.28
N TYR A 160 0.36 14.54 4.66
CA TYR A 160 1.01 14.64 3.34
C TYR A 160 1.99 15.81 3.33
N TRP A 161 2.95 15.75 2.39
CA TRP A 161 4.04 16.71 2.28
C TRP A 161 4.14 17.29 0.88
N VAL A 162 4.30 18.62 0.83
CA VAL A 162 4.63 19.39 -0.37
C VAL A 162 5.67 20.43 0.04
N PRO A 163 6.89 20.36 -0.45
CA PRO A 163 7.43 19.39 -1.43
C PRO A 163 7.51 17.96 -0.90
N SER A 164 7.78 17.00 -1.77
CA SER A 164 8.06 15.61 -1.41
C SER A 164 9.29 15.51 -0.49
N ILE A 165 9.22 14.60 0.47
CA ILE A 165 10.31 14.27 1.41
C ILE A 165 10.87 12.86 1.16
N ALA A 166 10.39 12.19 0.13
CA ALA A 166 10.77 10.83 -0.27
C ALA A 166 10.56 9.81 0.85
N THR A 167 9.34 9.78 1.42
CA THR A 167 8.96 8.79 2.46
C THR A 167 9.28 7.37 1.98
N SER A 168 10.02 6.61 2.78
CA SER A 168 10.41 5.25 2.45
C SER A 168 9.75 4.24 3.41
N ALA A 169 10.52 3.41 4.08
CA ALA A 169 10.00 2.48 5.08
C ALA A 169 9.39 3.23 6.27
N ILE A 170 8.47 2.58 6.95
CA ILE A 170 7.92 3.02 8.24
C ILE A 170 7.99 1.87 9.24
N THR A 171 8.13 2.22 10.49
CA THR A 171 8.06 1.29 11.60
C THR A 171 7.36 1.92 12.79
N ILE A 172 6.75 1.11 13.62
CA ILE A 172 6.25 1.52 14.92
C ILE A 172 7.37 1.27 15.92
N TYR A 173 7.81 2.33 16.59
CA TYR A 173 8.87 2.19 17.57
C TYR A 173 8.38 1.43 18.81
N LYS A 174 9.18 0.47 19.25
CA LYS A 174 9.02 -0.28 20.50
C LYS A 174 10.40 -0.46 21.11
N GLY A 175 10.75 0.41 22.03
CA GLY A 175 12.07 0.39 22.61
C GLY A 175 12.12 0.98 24.01
N LYS A 176 13.28 0.85 24.67
CA LYS A 176 13.55 1.38 26.01
C LYS A 176 14.43 2.62 25.99
N GLU A 177 15.07 2.92 24.84
CA GLU A 177 15.99 4.05 24.72
C GLU A 177 15.28 5.40 24.59
N PHE A 178 14.09 5.38 23.90
CA PHE A 178 13.23 6.55 23.70
C PHE A 178 11.81 6.16 24.05
N GLU A 179 11.51 6.03 25.35
CA GLU A 179 10.22 5.52 25.82
C GLU A 179 9.04 6.38 25.35
N GLU A 180 9.25 7.68 25.21
CA GLU A 180 8.27 8.64 24.70
C GLU A 180 7.92 8.46 23.22
N TRP A 181 8.69 7.65 22.48
CA TRP A 181 8.45 7.36 21.06
C TRP A 181 7.65 6.06 20.86
N ASN A 182 7.34 5.35 21.93
CA ASN A 182 6.56 4.11 21.80
C ASN A 182 5.15 4.38 21.27
N GLY A 183 4.78 3.74 20.14
CA GLY A 183 3.44 3.83 19.54
C GLY A 183 3.33 4.65 18.27
#